data_0548a8672ad6f8eefda10b240bbbb7fe
#
_entry.id   0548a8672ad6f8eefda10b240bbbb7fe
#
_cell.length_a   1.000
_cell.length_b   1.000
_cell.length_c   1.000
_cell.angle_alpha   90.00
_cell.angle_beta   90.00
_cell.angle_gamma   90.00
#
_symmetry.space_group_name_H-M   'P 1'
#
loop_
_entity.id
_entity.type
_entity.pdbx_description
1 polymer ?
#
loop_
_entity_poly.entity_id
_entity_poly.type
_entity_poly.pdbx_seq_one_letter_code
_entity_poly.pdbx_strand_id
1 'polypeptide(L)'
;MTLGILGGGLTGLTLADRYGEGCEVLEGDEACGGLCRTVTRDGFSYDYGGHILFSRDREALDYLLEVLADNKVRYRRNNRIWFKGRFVKYPFENDLAALPREDVYECLYHFLTRSYPEPENFRDWCYCRFGKGIAERYLIHYN
;
A
#
# COMPACT_ATOMS: atom_id res chain seq x y z
N MET A 1 -12.11 -35.55 -6.52
CA MET A 1 -12.63 -34.24 -6.97
C MET A 1 -11.44 -33.29 -6.93
N THR A 2 -11.08 -32.65 -8.02
CA THR A 2 -9.91 -31.74 -8.08
C THR A 2 -10.43 -30.31 -7.97
N LEU A 3 -9.81 -29.49 -7.09
CA LEU A 3 -10.11 -28.08 -6.95
C LEU A 3 -9.33 -27.29 -8.01
N GLY A 4 -10.03 -26.57 -8.90
CA GLY A 4 -9.42 -25.62 -9.82
C GLY A 4 -9.30 -24.23 -9.18
N ILE A 5 -8.10 -23.65 -9.16
CA ILE A 5 -7.81 -22.31 -8.64
C ILE A 5 -7.46 -21.42 -9.81
N LEU A 6 -8.26 -20.38 -10.05
CA LEU A 6 -8.02 -19.44 -11.16
C LEU A 6 -7.16 -18.26 -10.67
N GLY A 7 -5.95 -18.15 -11.24
CA GLY A 7 -4.96 -17.12 -10.95
C GLY A 7 -3.89 -17.57 -9.93
N GLY A 8 -2.64 -17.54 -10.36
CA GLY A 8 -1.45 -17.87 -9.57
C GLY A 8 -0.85 -16.67 -8.82
N GLY A 9 -1.66 -15.68 -8.43
CA GLY A 9 -1.23 -14.61 -7.54
C GLY A 9 -1.10 -15.08 -6.08
N LEU A 10 -0.79 -14.16 -5.16
CA LEU A 10 -0.58 -14.49 -3.74
C LEU A 10 -1.77 -15.26 -3.14
N THR A 11 -3.00 -14.84 -3.42
CA THR A 11 -4.22 -15.50 -2.92
C THR A 11 -4.35 -16.92 -3.42
N GLY A 12 -4.20 -17.13 -4.75
CA GLY A 12 -4.33 -18.47 -5.34
C GLY A 12 -3.25 -19.43 -4.90
N LEU A 13 -1.99 -18.95 -4.80
CA LEU A 13 -0.87 -19.76 -4.31
C LEU A 13 -1.01 -20.10 -2.83
N THR A 14 -1.48 -19.16 -1.99
CA THR A 14 -1.75 -19.43 -0.57
C THR A 14 -2.86 -20.46 -0.41
N LEU A 15 -3.91 -20.39 -1.23
CA LEU A 15 -4.98 -21.38 -1.21
C LEU A 15 -4.48 -22.77 -1.63
N ALA A 16 -3.65 -22.82 -2.69
CA ALA A 16 -3.06 -24.09 -3.14
C ALA A 16 -2.16 -24.74 -2.09
N ASP A 17 -1.31 -23.93 -1.44
CA ASP A 17 -0.42 -24.39 -0.37
C ASP A 17 -1.21 -24.93 0.83
N ARG A 18 -2.25 -24.24 1.24
CA ARG A 18 -3.10 -24.65 2.36
C ARG A 18 -4.01 -25.85 2.06
N TYR A 19 -4.44 -25.96 0.80
CA TYR A 19 -5.27 -27.10 0.37
C TYR A 19 -4.47 -28.39 0.19
N GLY A 20 -3.22 -28.25 -0.27
CA GLY A 20 -2.33 -29.39 -0.52
C GLY A 20 -2.68 -30.16 -1.79
N GLU A 21 -2.56 -31.47 -1.73
CA GLU A 21 -2.81 -32.35 -2.88
C GLU A 21 -4.27 -32.31 -3.35
N GLY A 22 -4.50 -32.41 -4.65
CA GLY A 22 -5.82 -32.41 -5.26
C GLY A 22 -6.33 -31.02 -5.69
N CYS A 23 -5.45 -30.02 -5.79
CA CYS A 23 -5.75 -28.77 -6.46
C CYS A 23 -4.85 -28.54 -7.69
N GLU A 24 -5.36 -27.71 -8.61
CA GLU A 24 -4.66 -27.26 -9.81
C GLU A 24 -4.78 -25.76 -9.93
N VAL A 25 -3.66 -25.06 -10.11
CA VAL A 25 -3.62 -23.59 -10.29
C VAL A 25 -3.52 -23.30 -11.77
N LEU A 26 -4.49 -22.53 -12.29
CA LEU A 26 -4.55 -22.08 -13.67
C LEU A 26 -4.15 -20.59 -13.70
N GLU A 27 -2.97 -20.31 -14.28
CA GLU A 27 -2.43 -18.97 -14.44
C GLU A 27 -2.47 -18.55 -15.91
N GLY A 28 -2.86 -17.29 -16.17
CA GLY A 28 -2.96 -16.75 -17.51
C GLY A 28 -1.66 -16.21 -18.08
N ASP A 29 -0.70 -15.92 -17.21
CA ASP A 29 0.65 -15.47 -17.55
C ASP A 29 1.64 -16.64 -17.61
N GLU A 30 2.86 -16.36 -18.10
CA GLU A 30 3.97 -17.33 -18.19
C GLU A 30 4.49 -17.79 -16.83
N ALA A 31 4.21 -17.03 -15.76
CA ALA A 31 4.68 -17.34 -14.40
C ALA A 31 3.67 -16.91 -13.34
N CYS A 32 3.58 -17.72 -12.28
CA CYS A 32 2.83 -17.36 -11.07
C CYS A 32 3.51 -16.21 -10.28
N GLY A 33 2.78 -15.66 -9.31
CA GLY A 33 3.23 -14.60 -8.39
C GLY A 33 2.42 -13.32 -8.50
N GLY A 34 1.74 -13.07 -9.62
CA GLY A 34 0.90 -11.89 -9.82
C GLY A 34 1.70 -10.59 -9.59
N LEU A 35 1.17 -9.68 -8.79
CA LEU A 35 1.85 -8.41 -8.44
C LEU A 35 3.05 -8.58 -7.50
N CYS A 36 3.26 -9.77 -6.93
CA CYS A 36 4.44 -10.07 -6.11
C CYS A 36 5.64 -10.55 -6.93
N ARG A 37 5.53 -10.60 -8.26
CA ARG A 37 6.65 -10.99 -9.13
C ARG A 37 7.72 -9.91 -9.18
N THR A 38 8.96 -10.40 -9.24
CA THR A 38 10.13 -9.59 -9.59
C THR A 38 10.43 -9.76 -11.08
N VAL A 39 10.64 -8.68 -11.78
CA VAL A 39 11.06 -8.68 -13.19
C VAL A 39 12.57 -8.47 -13.24
N THR A 40 13.27 -9.30 -14.01
CA THR A 40 14.70 -9.10 -14.26
C THR A 40 14.91 -8.79 -15.74
N ARG A 41 15.52 -7.64 -16.00
CA ARG A 41 15.83 -7.21 -17.37
C ARG A 41 17.18 -6.51 -17.40
N ASP A 42 18.02 -6.88 -18.35
CA ASP A 42 19.36 -6.30 -18.58
C ASP A 42 20.25 -6.26 -17.32
N GLY A 43 20.12 -7.30 -16.47
CA GLY A 43 20.88 -7.40 -15.20
C GLY A 43 20.28 -6.62 -14.02
N PHE A 44 19.16 -5.93 -14.22
CA PHE A 44 18.43 -5.24 -13.15
C PHE A 44 17.22 -6.05 -12.72
N SER A 45 16.98 -6.13 -11.41
CA SER A 45 15.76 -6.72 -10.83
C SER A 45 14.91 -5.64 -10.21
N TYR A 46 13.62 -5.64 -10.54
CA TYR A 46 12.65 -4.70 -10.01
C TYR A 46 11.28 -5.35 -9.86
N ASP A 47 10.54 -4.86 -8.90
CA ASP A 47 9.20 -5.35 -8.56
C ASP A 47 8.13 -4.42 -9.15
N TYR A 48 6.91 -4.93 -9.39
CA TYR A 48 5.77 -4.10 -9.79
C TYR A 48 5.38 -3.08 -8.71
N GLY A 49 5.71 -3.39 -7.45
CA GLY A 49 5.53 -2.51 -6.31
C GLY A 49 6.39 -2.96 -5.14
N GLY A 50 6.58 -2.12 -4.14
CA GLY A 50 7.36 -2.48 -2.96
C GLY A 50 6.72 -3.66 -2.22
N HIS A 51 7.44 -4.75 -2.06
CA HIS A 51 7.00 -5.93 -1.31
C HIS A 51 7.15 -5.68 0.20
N ILE A 52 6.20 -4.92 0.75
CA ILE A 52 6.19 -4.60 2.18
C ILE A 52 5.16 -5.50 2.86
N LEU A 53 5.64 -6.42 3.69
CA LEU A 53 4.79 -7.29 4.48
C LEU A 53 4.39 -6.60 5.78
N PHE A 54 3.09 -6.51 5.99
CA PHE A 54 2.50 -5.95 7.21
C PHE A 54 1.08 -6.51 7.38
N SER A 55 0.75 -6.99 8.56
CA SER A 55 -0.61 -7.42 8.91
C SER A 55 -0.90 -7.17 10.39
N ARG A 56 -2.18 -6.90 10.72
CA ARG A 56 -2.69 -6.92 12.10
C ARG A 56 -3.09 -8.34 12.51
N ASP A 57 -3.38 -9.20 11.54
CA ASP A 57 -3.65 -10.62 11.73
C ASP A 57 -2.31 -11.33 11.97
N ARG A 58 -2.14 -11.86 13.18
CA ARG A 58 -0.92 -12.53 13.59
C ARG A 58 -0.73 -13.87 12.92
N GLU A 59 -1.79 -14.64 12.76
CA GLU A 59 -1.73 -15.96 12.11
C GLU A 59 -1.29 -15.83 10.65
N ALA A 60 -1.90 -14.87 9.90
CA ALA A 60 -1.52 -14.58 8.53
C ALA A 60 -0.08 -14.06 8.42
N LEU A 61 0.36 -13.21 9.36
CA LEU A 61 1.72 -12.70 9.36
C LEU A 61 2.75 -13.79 9.64
N ASP A 62 2.52 -14.64 10.64
CA ASP A 62 3.43 -15.71 11.04
C ASP A 62 3.56 -16.74 9.91
N TYR A 63 2.45 -17.12 9.26
CA TYR A 63 2.48 -17.98 8.07
C TYR A 63 3.34 -17.40 6.94
N LEU A 64 3.14 -16.12 6.60
CA LEU A 64 3.93 -15.49 5.53
C LEU A 64 5.41 -15.35 5.90
N LEU A 65 5.72 -15.10 7.17
CA LEU A 65 7.10 -15.05 7.66
C LEU A 65 7.77 -16.42 7.64
N GLU A 66 7.04 -17.50 7.86
CA GLU A 66 7.50 -18.87 7.73
C GLU A 66 7.80 -19.22 6.27
N VAL A 67 6.88 -18.93 5.35
CA VAL A 67 7.06 -19.14 3.90
C VAL A 67 8.27 -18.38 3.37
N LEU A 68 8.50 -17.15 3.83
CA LEU A 68 9.65 -16.34 3.42
C LEU A 68 10.98 -16.84 4.00
N ALA A 69 10.97 -17.62 5.06
CA ALA A 69 12.17 -18.14 5.75
C ALA A 69 13.22 -17.03 5.95
N ASP A 70 14.41 -17.16 5.33
CA ASP A 70 15.48 -16.18 5.39
C ASP A 70 15.38 -15.08 4.31
N ASN A 71 14.45 -15.22 3.37
CA ASN A 71 14.25 -14.25 2.29
C ASN A 71 13.40 -13.04 2.76
N LYS A 72 13.79 -12.44 3.87
CA LYS A 72 13.13 -11.26 4.44
C LYS A 72 14.11 -10.36 5.16
N VAL A 73 13.84 -9.07 5.11
CA VAL A 73 14.58 -8.05 5.86
C VAL A 73 13.63 -7.24 6.72
N ARG A 74 13.94 -7.09 8.00
CA ARG A 74 13.19 -6.20 8.90
C ARG A 74 13.89 -4.86 8.99
N TYR A 75 13.17 -3.80 8.63
CA TYR A 75 13.69 -2.45 8.77
C TYR A 75 12.60 -1.47 9.25
N ARG A 76 13.03 -0.33 9.76
CA ARG A 76 12.11 0.73 10.18
C ARG A 76 11.75 1.59 8.97
N ARG A 77 10.47 1.67 8.65
CA ARG A 77 9.97 2.51 7.57
C ARG A 77 10.37 3.97 7.80
N ASN A 78 10.95 4.62 6.79
CA ASN A 78 11.34 6.03 6.81
C ASN A 78 10.96 6.70 5.48
N ASN A 79 9.71 6.57 5.09
CA ASN A 79 9.20 7.20 3.89
C ASN A 79 9.02 8.70 4.11
N ARG A 80 9.45 9.48 3.13
CA ARG A 80 9.33 10.94 3.15
C ARG A 80 8.75 11.44 1.84
N ILE A 81 8.01 12.52 1.94
CA ILE A 81 7.39 13.23 0.83
C ILE A 81 8.21 14.50 0.58
N TRP A 82 8.61 14.73 -0.67
CA TRP A 82 9.22 15.99 -1.05
C TRP A 82 8.13 17.03 -1.32
N PHE A 83 8.09 18.09 -0.51
CA PHE A 83 7.07 19.12 -0.60
C PHE A 83 7.70 20.51 -0.47
N LYS A 84 7.59 21.34 -1.51
CA LYS A 84 8.07 22.75 -1.51
C LYS A 84 9.47 22.93 -0.92
N GLY A 85 10.43 22.11 -1.37
CA GLY A 85 11.83 22.23 -0.97
C GLY A 85 12.20 21.59 0.37
N ARG A 86 11.33 20.79 0.99
CA ARG A 86 11.59 20.10 2.27
C ARG A 86 11.01 18.69 2.31
N PHE A 87 11.55 17.89 3.22
CA PHE A 87 11.04 16.54 3.46
C PHE A 87 9.99 16.55 4.58
N VAL A 88 8.82 16.02 4.27
CA VAL A 88 7.71 15.76 5.20
C VAL A 88 7.62 14.26 5.43
N LYS A 89 7.43 13.80 6.66
CA LYS A 89 7.26 12.38 6.95
C LYS A 89 5.95 11.86 6.37
N TYR A 90 5.98 10.63 5.87
CA TYR A 90 4.77 9.92 5.47
C TYR A 90 4.11 9.26 6.70
N PRO A 91 2.79 9.31 6.84
CA PRO A 91 1.83 9.98 5.97
C PRO A 91 1.82 11.51 6.18
N PHE A 92 1.48 12.25 5.10
CA PHE A 92 1.58 13.72 5.04
C PHE A 92 0.85 14.46 6.17
N GLU A 93 -0.36 13.99 6.50
CA GLU A 93 -1.22 14.57 7.53
C GLU A 93 -0.65 14.44 8.95
N ASN A 94 0.31 13.56 9.17
CA ASN A 94 0.92 13.34 10.49
C ASN A 94 2.15 14.22 10.75
N ASP A 95 2.62 14.98 9.76
CA ASP A 95 3.83 15.80 9.89
C ASP A 95 3.62 17.22 9.32
N LEU A 96 2.45 17.80 9.55
CA LEU A 96 2.12 19.15 9.08
C LEU A 96 3.08 20.21 9.61
N ALA A 97 3.70 19.99 10.76
CA ALA A 97 4.70 20.90 11.34
C ALA A 97 5.95 21.08 10.45
N ALA A 98 6.25 20.11 9.58
CA ALA A 98 7.35 20.21 8.62
C ALA A 98 7.02 21.09 7.41
N LEU A 99 5.76 21.48 7.21
CA LEU A 99 5.33 22.33 6.09
C LEU A 99 5.78 23.79 6.26
N PRO A 100 5.80 24.59 5.16
CA PRO A 100 5.85 26.04 5.26
C PRO A 100 4.72 26.57 6.14
N ARG A 101 4.99 27.63 6.89
CA ARG A 101 4.05 28.19 7.89
C ARG A 101 2.65 28.48 7.32
N GLU A 102 2.61 28.99 6.11
CA GLU A 102 1.35 29.30 5.41
C GLU A 102 0.56 28.02 5.11
N ASP A 103 1.25 26.97 4.66
CA ASP A 103 0.63 25.66 4.38
C ASP A 103 0.13 24.99 5.66
N VAL A 104 0.87 25.12 6.78
CA VAL A 104 0.39 24.66 8.11
C VAL A 104 -0.92 25.33 8.47
N TYR A 105 -0.96 26.66 8.37
CA TYR A 105 -2.17 27.45 8.67
C TYR A 105 -3.36 26.98 7.83
N GLU A 106 -3.19 26.91 6.51
CA GLU A 106 -4.24 26.48 5.58
C GLU A 106 -4.72 25.03 5.87
N CYS A 107 -3.78 24.13 6.14
CA CYS A 107 -4.14 22.75 6.49
C CYS A 107 -4.96 22.70 7.78
N LEU A 108 -4.53 23.37 8.83
CA LEU A 108 -5.22 23.38 10.12
C LEU A 108 -6.56 24.13 10.04
N TYR A 109 -6.60 25.29 9.38
CA TYR A 109 -7.84 26.03 9.20
C TYR A 109 -8.91 25.19 8.50
N HIS A 110 -8.59 24.62 7.35
CA HIS A 110 -9.53 23.79 6.60
C HIS A 110 -9.86 22.47 7.31
N PHE A 111 -8.98 21.95 8.13
CA PHE A 111 -9.27 20.79 8.96
C PHE A 111 -10.27 21.11 10.07
N LEU A 112 -10.10 22.24 10.75
CA LEU A 112 -10.96 22.64 11.88
C LEU A 112 -12.33 23.15 11.42
N THR A 113 -12.39 23.82 10.27
CA THR A 113 -13.62 24.44 9.72
C THR A 113 -14.33 23.56 8.69
N ARG A 114 -13.88 22.30 8.51
CA ARG A 114 -14.47 21.41 7.50
C ARG A 114 -15.95 21.13 7.77
N SER A 115 -16.76 21.32 6.74
CA SER A 115 -18.18 21.00 6.72
C SER A 115 -18.53 20.58 5.30
N TYR A 116 -18.67 19.29 5.05
CA TYR A 116 -18.93 18.70 3.75
C TYR A 116 -20.08 17.72 3.83
N PRO A 117 -20.87 17.54 2.75
CA PRO A 117 -21.91 16.51 2.68
C PRO A 117 -21.30 15.11 2.76
N GLU A 118 -22.16 14.11 2.83
CA GLU A 118 -21.74 12.70 2.77
C GLU A 118 -20.92 12.45 1.49
N PRO A 119 -19.74 11.80 1.60
CA PRO A 119 -18.83 11.63 0.46
C PRO A 119 -19.38 10.61 -0.54
N GLU A 120 -19.40 10.96 -1.81
CA GLU A 120 -19.79 10.09 -2.92
C GLU A 120 -18.58 9.40 -3.59
N ASN A 121 -17.39 9.93 -3.38
CA ASN A 121 -16.15 9.43 -3.98
C ASN A 121 -14.95 9.68 -3.07
N PHE A 122 -13.77 9.20 -3.48
CA PHE A 122 -12.53 9.35 -2.70
C PHE A 122 -12.14 10.82 -2.46
N ARG A 123 -12.32 11.70 -3.43
CA ARG A 123 -12.02 13.14 -3.26
C ARG A 123 -12.88 13.76 -2.17
N ASP A 124 -14.17 13.50 -2.20
CA ASP A 124 -15.11 14.01 -1.20
C ASP A 124 -14.79 13.44 0.18
N TRP A 125 -14.44 12.15 0.23
CA TRP A 125 -13.97 11.53 1.46
C TRP A 125 -12.74 12.22 2.02
N CYS A 126 -11.75 12.58 1.18
CA CYS A 126 -10.58 13.35 1.62
C CYS A 126 -10.97 14.71 2.20
N TYR A 127 -11.90 15.41 1.57
CA TYR A 127 -12.38 16.69 2.09
C TYR A 127 -13.10 16.52 3.44
N CYS A 128 -13.99 15.53 3.55
CA CYS A 128 -14.71 15.23 4.79
C CYS A 128 -13.77 14.88 5.95
N ARG A 129 -12.73 14.08 5.67
CA ARG A 129 -11.83 13.57 6.72
C ARG A 129 -10.72 14.55 7.08
N PHE A 130 -10.09 15.19 6.10
CA PHE A 130 -8.86 15.96 6.27
C PHE A 130 -9.02 17.44 5.97
N GLY A 131 -10.15 17.86 5.39
CA GLY A 131 -10.36 19.21 4.92
C GLY A 131 -9.57 19.55 3.64
N LYS A 132 -9.98 20.62 2.97
CA LYS A 132 -9.44 21.05 1.68
C LYS A 132 -7.91 21.25 1.70
N GLY A 133 -7.38 21.81 2.77
CA GLY A 133 -5.96 22.15 2.87
C GLY A 133 -5.04 20.95 2.71
N ILE A 134 -5.29 19.85 3.43
CA ILE A 134 -4.51 18.62 3.35
C ILE A 134 -4.85 17.84 2.07
N ALA A 135 -6.15 17.74 1.75
CA ALA A 135 -6.61 16.96 0.61
C ALA A 135 -6.00 17.45 -0.71
N GLU A 136 -6.03 18.73 -1.00
CA GLU A 136 -5.51 19.29 -2.25
C GLU A 136 -3.98 19.39 -2.32
N ARG A 137 -3.30 19.45 -1.18
CA ARG A 137 -1.83 19.50 -1.17
C ARG A 137 -1.18 18.15 -1.41
N TYR A 138 -1.86 17.07 -1.04
CA TYR A 138 -1.25 15.76 -1.13
C TYR A 138 -2.22 14.63 -1.53
N LEU A 139 -3.28 14.40 -0.76
CA LEU A 139 -4.03 13.13 -0.86
C LEU A 139 -4.67 12.90 -2.23
N ILE A 140 -5.24 13.95 -2.84
CA ILE A 140 -5.92 13.85 -4.15
C ILE A 140 -4.93 13.62 -5.29
N HIS A 141 -3.71 14.14 -5.18
CA HIS A 141 -2.68 14.00 -6.22
C HIS A 141 -1.88 12.72 -6.10
N TYR A 142 -1.84 12.15 -4.91
CA TYR A 142 -1.06 10.95 -4.62
C TYR A 142 -1.83 9.66 -4.94
N ASN A 143 -3.15 9.67 -4.88
CA ASN A 143 -4.01 8.49 -5.12
C ASN A 143 -4.80 8.62 -6.48
#